data_cdc22ef24be2eab2bb26b6d6acd918e0
#
_entry.id   cdc22ef24be2eab2bb26b6d6acd918e0
#
_cell.length_a   1.000
_cell.length_b   1.000
_cell.length_c   1.000
_cell.angle_alpha   90.00
_cell.angle_beta   90.00
_cell.angle_gamma   90.00
#
_symmetry.space_group_name_H-M   'P 1'
#
loop_
_entity.id
_entity.type
_entity.pdbx_description
1 polymer ?
#
loop_
_entity_poly.entity_id
_entity_poly.type
_entity_poly.pdbx_seq_one_letter_code
_entity_poly.pdbx_strand_id
1 'polypeptide(L)'
;MLPALKAGAIVLADRYVYTAFARDVVRGVDRDWVRSLYRFAVVPTCAIYFRVPLETALRRILSGRPKLKYYEAGLDLGVTADPVESYRQFQSKLLAEYEKLVNEFGLMVMDASRPVEVQQRRLRTALRPFLGAAPVEIPVHGTV
;
A
#
# COMPACT_ATOMS: atom_id res chain seq x y z
N MET A 1 -5.27 14.49 -10.09
CA MET A 1 -4.60 13.33 -10.73
C MET A 1 -4.92 13.22 -12.21
N LEU A 2 -6.18 12.97 -12.64
CA LEU A 2 -6.56 12.79 -14.06
C LEU A 2 -6.09 13.91 -15.01
N PRO A 3 -6.25 15.22 -14.70
CA PRO A 3 -5.78 16.26 -15.62
C PRO A 3 -4.27 16.21 -15.87
N ALA A 4 -3.48 15.92 -14.83
CA ALA A 4 -2.02 15.79 -14.97
C ALA A 4 -1.63 14.59 -15.83
N LEU A 5 -2.26 13.43 -15.61
CA LEU A 5 -2.04 12.23 -16.43
C LEU A 5 -2.41 12.47 -17.89
N LYS A 6 -3.56 13.11 -18.16
CA LYS A 6 -3.99 13.46 -19.52
C LYS A 6 -3.03 14.45 -20.21
N ALA A 7 -2.33 15.27 -19.43
CA ALA A 7 -1.29 16.17 -19.93
C ALA A 7 0.09 15.49 -20.10
N GLY A 8 0.18 14.17 -19.92
CA GLY A 8 1.42 13.40 -20.05
C GLY A 8 2.35 13.50 -18.83
N ALA A 9 1.88 14.02 -17.70
CA ALA A 9 2.71 14.11 -16.49
C ALA A 9 2.80 12.75 -15.78
N ILE A 10 3.95 12.51 -15.14
CA ILE A 10 4.12 11.40 -14.22
C ILE A 10 3.50 11.78 -12.88
N VAL A 11 2.59 10.95 -12.37
CA VAL A 11 1.94 11.13 -11.08
C VAL A 11 2.41 10.06 -10.11
N LEU A 12 3.02 10.48 -9.01
CA LEU A 12 3.37 9.61 -7.89
C LEU A 12 2.30 9.76 -6.79
N ALA A 13 1.66 8.66 -6.44
CA ALA A 13 0.71 8.60 -5.34
C ALA A 13 1.33 7.87 -4.15
N ASP A 14 1.54 8.59 -3.03
CA ASP A 14 1.86 7.96 -1.75
C ASP A 14 0.57 7.45 -1.13
N ARG A 15 0.42 6.15 -1.08
CA ARG A 15 -0.79 5.39 -0.80
C ARG A 15 -1.85 5.58 -1.90
N TYR A 16 -2.60 4.54 -2.15
CA TYR A 16 -3.67 4.54 -3.15
C TYR A 16 -4.80 3.60 -2.69
N VAL A 17 -5.70 3.24 -3.58
CA VAL A 17 -6.86 2.36 -3.29
C VAL A 17 -6.48 1.07 -2.57
N TYR A 18 -5.31 0.52 -2.83
CA TYR A 18 -4.81 -0.70 -2.18
C TYR A 18 -4.71 -0.56 -0.66
N THR A 19 -4.45 0.66 -0.16
CA THR A 19 -4.47 0.93 1.28
C THR A 19 -5.87 0.78 1.85
N ALA A 20 -6.90 1.27 1.16
CA ALA A 20 -8.30 1.08 1.56
C ALA A 20 -8.67 -0.41 1.46
N PHE A 21 -8.32 -1.08 0.35
CA PHE A 21 -8.60 -2.51 0.14
C PHE A 21 -8.06 -3.39 1.27
N ALA A 22 -6.89 -3.09 1.81
CA ALA A 22 -6.35 -3.84 2.94
C ALA A 22 -6.93 -3.39 4.28
N ARG A 23 -6.93 -2.09 4.58
CA ARG A 23 -7.27 -1.56 5.90
C ARG A 23 -8.75 -1.68 6.24
N ASP A 24 -9.63 -1.48 5.29
CA ASP A 24 -11.07 -1.51 5.50
C ASP A 24 -11.54 -2.96 5.65
N VAL A 25 -10.98 -3.88 4.86
CA VAL A 25 -11.26 -5.32 5.00
C VAL A 25 -10.79 -5.86 6.36
N VAL A 26 -9.62 -5.47 6.83
CA VAL A 26 -9.15 -5.87 8.18
C VAL A 26 -10.05 -5.30 9.29
N ARG A 27 -10.74 -4.19 9.04
CA ARG A 27 -11.75 -3.60 9.93
C ARG A 27 -13.14 -4.20 9.79
N GLY A 28 -13.28 -5.24 8.98
CA GLY A 28 -14.54 -5.98 8.83
C GLY A 28 -15.45 -5.46 7.72
N VAL A 29 -14.99 -4.54 6.88
CA VAL A 29 -15.75 -4.11 5.70
C VAL A 29 -15.69 -5.21 4.64
N ASP A 30 -16.82 -5.46 3.99
CA ASP A 30 -16.90 -6.43 2.90
C ASP A 30 -15.94 -6.09 1.75
N ARG A 31 -15.22 -7.10 1.28
CA ARG A 31 -14.18 -6.96 0.26
C ARG A 31 -14.73 -6.44 -1.06
N ASP A 32 -15.82 -7.02 -1.53
CA ASP A 32 -16.40 -6.69 -2.83
C ASP A 32 -17.04 -5.30 -2.80
N TRP A 33 -17.63 -4.96 -1.65
CA TRP A 33 -18.15 -3.62 -1.43
C TRP A 33 -17.04 -2.55 -1.51
N VAL A 34 -15.91 -2.75 -0.83
CA VAL A 34 -14.77 -1.81 -0.89
C VAL A 34 -14.26 -1.67 -2.33
N ARG A 35 -14.12 -2.78 -3.07
CA ARG A 35 -13.68 -2.74 -4.46
C ARG A 35 -14.68 -1.99 -5.35
N SER A 36 -15.97 -2.22 -5.16
CA SER A 36 -17.01 -1.53 -5.93
C SER A 36 -17.02 -0.02 -5.67
N LEU A 37 -16.76 0.40 -4.43
CA LEU A 37 -16.65 1.81 -4.05
C LEU A 37 -15.51 2.52 -4.81
N TYR A 38 -14.39 1.85 -5.03
CA TYR A 38 -13.21 2.40 -5.71
C TYR A 38 -13.11 2.02 -7.19
N ARG A 39 -14.14 1.45 -7.81
CA ARG A 39 -14.14 1.02 -9.23
C ARG A 39 -13.81 2.15 -10.23
N PHE A 40 -14.05 3.41 -9.85
CA PHE A 40 -13.73 4.59 -10.66
C PHE A 40 -12.25 4.99 -10.61
N ALA A 41 -11.46 4.37 -9.76
CA ALA A 41 -10.05 4.73 -9.57
C ALA A 41 -9.22 4.29 -10.77
N VAL A 42 -8.30 5.15 -11.19
CA VAL A 42 -7.37 4.86 -12.27
C VAL A 42 -6.45 3.71 -11.88
N VAL A 43 -6.32 2.70 -12.73
CA VAL A 43 -5.34 1.64 -12.51
C VAL A 43 -3.93 2.22 -12.68
N PRO A 44 -3.05 2.14 -11.68
CA PRO A 44 -1.69 2.65 -11.82
C PRO A 44 -0.88 1.80 -12.81
N THR A 45 -0.06 2.46 -13.64
CA THR A 45 0.88 1.77 -14.54
C THR A 45 1.84 0.86 -13.77
N CYS A 46 2.23 1.27 -12.56
CA CYS A 46 3.05 0.47 -11.66
C CYS A 46 2.62 0.75 -10.22
N ALA A 47 2.29 -0.31 -9.50
CA ALA A 47 1.99 -0.24 -8.07
C ALA A 47 3.09 -0.95 -7.27
N ILE A 48 3.66 -0.28 -6.29
CA ILE A 48 4.80 -0.77 -5.53
C ILE A 48 4.39 -0.99 -4.08
N TYR A 49 4.68 -2.18 -3.58
CA TYR A 49 4.50 -2.54 -2.19
C TYR A 49 5.86 -2.65 -1.47
N PHE A 50 6.14 -1.73 -0.57
CA PHE A 50 7.31 -1.77 0.29
C PHE A 50 7.06 -2.73 1.46
N ARG A 51 7.51 -3.97 1.30
CA ARG A 51 7.36 -5.01 2.32
C ARG A 51 8.44 -4.85 3.39
N VAL A 52 8.01 -4.82 4.64
CA VAL A 52 8.92 -4.82 5.80
C VAL A 52 8.42 -5.84 6.84
N PRO A 53 9.29 -6.65 7.47
CA PRO A 53 8.89 -7.53 8.57
C PRO A 53 8.29 -6.73 9.73
N LEU A 54 7.22 -7.28 10.33
CA LEU A 54 6.42 -6.64 11.38
C LEU A 54 7.28 -6.06 12.51
N GLU A 55 8.16 -6.86 13.09
CA GLU A 55 9.01 -6.43 14.22
C GLU A 55 10.04 -5.37 13.80
N THR A 56 10.46 -5.39 12.53
CA THR A 56 11.35 -4.34 12.00
C THR A 56 10.57 -3.02 11.86
N ALA A 57 9.32 -3.06 11.41
CA ALA A 57 8.46 -1.88 11.33
C ALA A 57 8.20 -1.31 12.72
N LEU A 58 7.81 -2.15 13.68
CA LEU A 58 7.55 -1.76 15.07
C LEU A 58 8.77 -1.09 15.70
N ARG A 59 9.93 -1.73 15.59
CA ARG A 59 11.19 -1.17 16.13
C ARG A 59 11.52 0.19 15.50
N ARG A 60 11.39 0.35 14.18
CA ARG A 60 11.63 1.64 13.50
C ARG A 60 10.67 2.73 13.96
N ILE A 61 9.41 2.40 14.19
CA ILE A 61 8.43 3.36 14.70
C ILE A 61 8.82 3.81 16.12
N LEU A 62 9.10 2.86 17.01
CA LEU A 62 9.42 3.15 18.40
C LEU A 62 10.79 3.82 18.58
N SER A 63 11.72 3.66 17.64
CA SER A 63 12.99 4.43 17.65
C SER A 63 12.80 5.88 17.22
N GLY A 64 11.79 6.18 16.42
CA GLY A 64 11.49 7.53 15.94
C GLY A 64 10.49 8.30 16.82
N ARG A 65 9.71 7.60 17.65
CA ARG A 65 8.70 8.20 18.53
C ARG A 65 8.34 7.27 19.70
N PRO A 66 7.97 7.81 20.87
CA PRO A 66 7.77 7.00 22.09
C PRO A 66 6.43 6.21 22.08
N LYS A 67 5.47 6.58 21.24
CA LYS A 67 4.12 6.00 21.26
C LYS A 67 3.61 5.66 19.84
N LEU A 68 2.85 4.55 19.76
CA LEU A 68 2.07 4.21 18.58
C LEU A 68 0.83 5.11 18.48
N LYS A 69 0.43 5.45 17.25
CA LYS A 69 -0.82 6.17 17.02
C LYS A 69 -2.01 5.22 17.17
N TYR A 70 -3.12 5.72 17.67
CA TYR A 70 -4.33 4.97 17.99
C TYR A 70 -4.79 4.06 16.83
N TYR A 71 -5.04 4.63 15.66
CA TYR A 71 -5.50 3.87 14.49
C TYR A 71 -4.40 3.03 13.81
N GLU A 72 -3.15 3.38 13.99
CA GLU A 72 -2.01 2.61 13.47
C GLU A 72 -1.80 1.34 14.29
N ALA A 73 -2.04 1.42 15.58
CA ALA A 73 -2.01 0.27 16.47
C ALA A 73 -3.26 -0.60 16.38
N GLY A 74 -4.32 -0.16 15.69
CA GLY A 74 -5.58 -0.89 15.61
C GLY A 74 -6.36 -0.89 16.92
N LEU A 75 -6.11 0.06 17.82
CA LEU A 75 -6.83 0.19 19.10
C LEU A 75 -8.32 0.48 18.92
N ASP A 76 -8.70 1.02 17.76
CA ASP A 76 -10.09 1.21 17.35
C ASP A 76 -10.87 -0.11 17.20
N LEU A 77 -10.19 -1.24 17.09
CA LEU A 77 -10.81 -2.57 17.00
C LEU A 77 -11.11 -3.18 18.37
N GLY A 78 -10.60 -2.61 19.45
CA GLY A 78 -10.87 -3.03 20.82
C GLY A 78 -10.42 -4.45 21.18
N VAL A 79 -9.46 -5.02 20.44
CA VAL A 79 -9.00 -6.41 20.63
C VAL A 79 -8.18 -6.55 21.92
N THR A 80 -7.35 -5.56 22.22
CA THR A 80 -6.57 -5.48 23.45
C THR A 80 -6.27 -4.01 23.79
N ALA A 81 -6.09 -3.73 25.08
CA ALA A 81 -5.71 -2.40 25.55
C ALA A 81 -4.20 -2.12 25.43
N ASP A 82 -3.37 -3.15 25.28
CA ASP A 82 -1.93 -2.98 25.06
C ASP A 82 -1.67 -2.50 23.63
N PRO A 83 -1.10 -1.29 23.44
CA PRO A 83 -0.87 -0.74 22.10
C PRO A 83 0.10 -1.55 21.25
N VAL A 84 1.09 -2.19 21.85
CA VAL A 84 2.11 -2.95 21.13
C VAL A 84 1.52 -4.29 20.65
N GLU A 85 0.79 -4.96 21.52
CA GLU A 85 0.12 -6.20 21.17
C GLU A 85 -1.01 -5.95 20.16
N SER A 86 -1.79 -4.90 20.33
CA SER A 86 -2.80 -4.47 19.37
C SER A 86 -2.19 -4.20 17.99
N TYR A 87 -1.05 -3.48 17.96
CA TYR A 87 -0.29 -3.23 16.74
C TYR A 87 0.11 -4.54 16.05
N ARG A 88 0.67 -5.50 16.80
CA ARG A 88 1.08 -6.79 16.22
C ARG A 88 -0.08 -7.52 15.58
N GLN A 89 -1.19 -7.62 16.29
CA GLN A 89 -2.39 -8.32 15.80
C GLN A 89 -2.99 -7.63 14.56
N PHE A 90 -3.15 -6.32 14.61
CA PHE A 90 -3.71 -5.53 13.51
C PHE A 90 -2.79 -5.57 12.27
N GLN A 91 -1.50 -5.30 12.45
CA GLN A 91 -0.57 -5.25 11.34
C GLN A 91 -0.31 -6.64 10.74
N SER A 92 -0.35 -7.71 11.51
CA SER A 92 -0.26 -9.08 10.97
C SER A 92 -1.40 -9.38 10.00
N LYS A 93 -2.65 -9.01 10.36
CA LYS A 93 -3.81 -9.15 9.48
C LYS A 93 -3.66 -8.26 8.24
N LEU A 94 -3.17 -7.03 8.42
CA LEU A 94 -2.97 -6.09 7.34
C LEU A 94 -1.91 -6.59 6.33
N LEU A 95 -0.79 -7.13 6.82
CA LEU A 95 0.24 -7.74 5.97
C LEU A 95 -0.33 -8.91 5.17
N ALA A 96 -1.12 -9.78 5.81
CA ALA A 96 -1.77 -10.89 5.12
C ALA A 96 -2.73 -10.41 4.00
N GLU A 97 -3.45 -9.32 4.21
CA GLU A 97 -4.27 -8.72 3.15
C GLU A 97 -3.41 -8.13 2.02
N TYR A 98 -2.29 -7.47 2.32
CA TYR A 98 -1.37 -7.00 1.28
C TYR A 98 -0.77 -8.14 0.44
N GLU A 99 -0.46 -9.30 1.03
CA GLU A 99 -0.01 -10.47 0.25
C GLU A 99 -1.08 -10.95 -0.75
N LYS A 100 -2.36 -10.90 -0.36
CA LYS A 100 -3.46 -11.19 -1.30
C LYS A 100 -3.51 -10.16 -2.43
N LEU A 101 -3.36 -8.85 -2.11
CA LEU A 101 -3.34 -7.77 -3.10
C LEU A 101 -2.13 -7.88 -4.05
N VAL A 102 -0.97 -8.34 -3.57
CA VAL A 102 0.20 -8.62 -4.43
C VAL A 102 -0.19 -9.58 -5.54
N ASN A 103 -0.87 -10.68 -5.19
CA ASN A 103 -1.28 -11.69 -6.17
C ASN A 103 -2.44 -11.21 -7.06
N GLU A 104 -3.42 -10.51 -6.48
CA GLU A 104 -4.62 -10.05 -7.17
C GLU A 104 -4.33 -8.94 -8.20
N PHE A 105 -3.45 -8.00 -7.86
CA PHE A 105 -3.16 -6.80 -8.67
C PHE A 105 -1.74 -6.75 -9.25
N GLY A 106 -0.94 -7.77 -9.04
CA GLY A 106 0.44 -7.80 -9.55
C GLY A 106 1.32 -6.72 -8.95
N LEU A 107 1.19 -6.43 -7.64
CA LEU A 107 2.00 -5.39 -7.02
C LEU A 107 3.48 -5.77 -7.05
N MET A 108 4.34 -4.82 -7.46
CA MET A 108 5.78 -4.99 -7.40
C MET A 108 6.27 -4.93 -5.95
N VAL A 109 6.80 -6.04 -5.45
CA VAL A 109 7.28 -6.11 -4.07
C VAL A 109 8.72 -5.60 -3.96
N MET A 110 8.92 -4.61 -3.08
CA MET A 110 10.22 -4.08 -2.70
C MET A 110 10.55 -4.43 -1.25
N ASP A 111 11.73 -5.02 -1.03
CA ASP A 111 12.22 -5.34 0.32
C ASP A 111 12.64 -4.05 1.05
N ALA A 112 11.76 -3.55 1.90
CA ALA A 112 11.96 -2.34 2.68
C ALA A 112 12.78 -2.57 3.98
N SER A 113 13.29 -3.78 4.20
CA SER A 113 14.27 -4.04 5.26
C SER A 113 15.68 -3.57 4.88
N ARG A 114 15.97 -3.48 3.58
CA ARG A 114 17.28 -3.08 3.04
C ARG A 114 17.56 -1.58 3.23
N PRO A 115 18.84 -1.16 3.15
CA PRO A 115 19.21 0.26 3.13
C PRO A 115 18.51 1.03 2.01
N VAL A 116 18.22 2.31 2.24
CA VAL A 116 17.47 3.18 1.32
C VAL A 116 18.15 3.24 -0.06
N GLU A 117 19.47 3.29 -0.10
CA GLU A 117 20.26 3.35 -1.35
C GLU A 117 20.05 2.10 -2.22
N VAL A 118 19.96 0.93 -1.58
CA VAL A 118 19.68 -0.34 -2.26
C VAL A 118 18.25 -0.36 -2.80
N GLN A 119 17.28 0.08 -1.99
CA GLN A 119 15.89 0.20 -2.41
C GLN A 119 15.76 1.16 -3.60
N GLN A 120 16.37 2.34 -3.53
CA GLN A 120 16.34 3.36 -4.58
C GLN A 120 16.94 2.84 -5.89
N ARG A 121 18.06 2.14 -5.83
CA ARG A 121 18.69 1.55 -7.03
C ARG A 121 17.75 0.54 -7.70
N ARG A 122 17.19 -0.38 -6.94
CA ARG A 122 16.22 -1.38 -7.44
C ARG A 122 14.98 -0.72 -8.04
N LEU A 123 14.42 0.26 -7.32
CA LEU A 123 13.25 1.00 -7.77
C LEU A 123 13.51 1.69 -9.12
N ARG A 124 14.61 2.43 -9.24
CA ARG A 124 14.97 3.11 -10.49
C ARG A 124 15.16 2.14 -11.66
N THR A 125 15.79 0.98 -11.42
CA THR A 125 15.92 -0.06 -12.44
C THR A 125 14.56 -0.61 -12.85
N ALA A 126 13.67 -0.90 -11.90
CA ALA A 126 12.35 -1.43 -12.16
C ALA A 126 11.42 -0.44 -12.87
N LEU A 127 11.59 0.87 -12.63
CA LEU A 127 10.77 1.92 -13.26
C LEU A 127 11.24 2.34 -14.67
N ARG A 128 12.46 2.00 -15.07
CA ARG A 128 13.00 2.38 -16.40
C ARG A 128 12.06 2.05 -17.55
N PRO A 129 11.43 0.86 -17.65
CA PRO A 129 10.53 0.53 -18.75
C PRO A 129 9.31 1.45 -18.85
N PHE A 130 8.89 2.06 -17.75
CA PHE A 130 7.71 2.91 -17.69
C PHE A 130 8.02 4.40 -17.99
N LEU A 131 9.27 4.81 -17.90
CA LEU A 131 9.69 6.22 -18.02
C LEU A 131 10.02 6.64 -19.48
N GLY A 132 9.91 5.76 -20.44
CA GLY A 132 10.15 6.04 -21.86
C GLY A 132 9.00 5.62 -22.77
N ALA A 133 7.90 5.13 -22.23
CA ALA A 133 6.74 4.71 -23.01
C ALA A 133 5.88 5.90 -23.46
N ALA A 134 5.33 5.82 -24.68
CA ALA A 134 4.31 6.74 -25.18
C ALA A 134 3.09 6.77 -24.24
N PRO A 135 2.24 7.83 -24.27
CA PRO A 135 1.04 7.91 -23.43
C PRO A 135 0.20 6.64 -23.57
N VAL A 136 0.01 5.93 -22.46
CA VAL A 136 -0.84 4.73 -22.39
C VAL A 136 -2.28 5.18 -22.20
N GLU A 137 -3.23 4.54 -22.87
CA GLU A 137 -4.64 4.67 -22.51
C GLU A 137 -4.80 4.37 -21.01
N ILE A 138 -5.54 5.23 -20.31
CA ILE A 138 -5.68 5.15 -18.85
C ILE A 138 -6.88 4.24 -18.52
N PRO A 139 -6.65 2.95 -18.18
CA PRO A 139 -7.74 2.08 -17.77
C PRO A 139 -8.27 2.49 -16.39
N VAL A 140 -9.56 2.37 -16.19
CA VAL A 140 -10.22 2.52 -14.88
C VAL A 140 -10.71 1.17 -14.40
N HIS A 141 -10.67 0.91 -13.10
CA HIS A 141 -11.23 -0.30 -12.53
C HIS A 141 -12.73 -0.35 -12.83
N GLY A 142 -13.17 -1.39 -13.57
CA GLY A 142 -14.59 -1.67 -13.76
C GLY A 142 -15.22 -1.23 -15.08
N THR A 143 -14.44 -1.01 -16.14
CA THR A 143 -15.01 -1.04 -17.51
C THR A 143 -15.09 -2.50 -17.98
N VAL A 144 -16.20 -3.14 -17.71
CA VAL A 144 -16.75 -4.29 -18.46
C VAL A 144 -18.14 -3.88 -18.90
#